data_c015d87fdc2cd1c928217e5ddd7cf6e6
#
_entry.id   c015d87fdc2cd1c928217e5ddd7cf6e6
#
_cell.length_a   1.000
_cell.length_b   1.000
_cell.length_c   1.000
_cell.angle_alpha   90.00
_cell.angle_beta   90.00
_cell.angle_gamma   90.00
#
_symmetry.space_group_name_H-M   'P 1'
#
loop_
_entity.id
_entity.type
_entity.pdbx_description
1 polymer ?
#
loop_
_entity_poly.entity_id
_entity_poly.type
_entity_poly.pdbx_seq_one_letter_code
_entity_poly.pdbx_strand_id
1 'polypeptide(L)'
;MSEILKSLSEHGVSIWLDDISRERLRTGNLESLIREKYVVGVTSNPTIFASALSKGDAYDTQLHDLSVRGVDVEEAVRAITTYDIRWAADVLRPVYDATGGVDGRVSIEVDPRLAKETDKTVAEARALWWMVDRPNLFIKIPATVEGLSAITQAISEGISVNVTLIFSLERYRAVMDAWLTGLERARANGLNLAGIESVASFFVSRVDSEIDKRLEKIGTPEAKALKGKAAVANARLAYAAFEDVVNSPRWQALAAAGARPQRPLWASTGTKDPSYPDTLYVDELVTADTVNTMPEKTLDAVADHGRITGDTVRPSYEDAWNTMAALKEAGIDYDDVVRVLEEEGVEKFEASWKELLATVSAELRKA
;
A
#
# COMPACT_ATOMS: atom_id res chain seq x y z
N MET A 1 20.60 -2.17 -15.77
CA MET A 1 19.80 -2.89 -14.75
C MET A 1 20.56 -2.85 -13.44
N SER A 2 19.90 -2.57 -12.32
CA SER A 2 20.57 -2.53 -11.00
C SER A 2 20.70 -3.94 -10.43
N GLU A 3 21.92 -4.37 -10.13
CA GLU A 3 22.18 -5.67 -9.51
C GLU A 3 21.61 -5.74 -8.08
N ILE A 4 21.53 -4.59 -7.38
CA ILE A 4 20.97 -4.51 -6.03
C ILE A 4 19.46 -4.77 -6.06
N LEU A 5 18.74 -4.11 -6.96
CA LEU A 5 17.28 -4.32 -7.12
C LEU A 5 16.97 -5.74 -7.62
N LYS A 6 17.83 -6.31 -8.48
CA LYS A 6 17.73 -7.71 -8.88
C LYS A 6 17.85 -8.63 -7.68
N SER A 7 18.88 -8.42 -6.86
CA SER A 7 19.08 -9.20 -5.63
C SER A 7 17.88 -9.09 -4.68
N LEU A 8 17.32 -7.89 -4.50
CA LEU A 8 16.11 -7.68 -3.70
C LEU A 8 14.93 -8.53 -4.22
N SER A 9 14.71 -8.49 -5.53
CA SER A 9 13.67 -9.29 -6.18
C SER A 9 13.92 -10.81 -6.03
N GLU A 10 15.17 -11.26 -6.18
CA GLU A 10 15.56 -12.67 -6.02
C GLU A 10 15.39 -13.19 -4.58
N HIS A 11 15.39 -12.29 -3.58
CA HIS A 11 15.06 -12.63 -2.19
C HIS A 11 13.54 -12.66 -1.91
N GLY A 12 12.71 -12.56 -2.95
CA GLY A 12 11.26 -12.70 -2.84
C GLY A 12 10.51 -11.44 -2.45
N VAL A 13 11.15 -10.27 -2.59
CA VAL A 13 10.50 -8.96 -2.41
C VAL A 13 10.01 -8.45 -3.76
N SER A 14 8.71 -8.28 -3.92
CA SER A 14 8.14 -7.61 -5.10
C SER A 14 8.32 -6.09 -4.96
N ILE A 15 9.04 -5.50 -5.90
CA ILE A 15 9.33 -4.06 -5.92
C ILE A 15 8.18 -3.33 -6.62
N TRP A 16 7.42 -2.53 -5.88
CA TRP A 16 6.36 -1.70 -6.44
C TRP A 16 6.71 -0.22 -6.36
N LEU A 17 6.22 0.56 -7.31
CA LEU A 17 6.35 2.02 -7.32
C LEU A 17 5.17 2.66 -6.61
N ASP A 18 5.43 3.53 -5.64
CA ASP A 18 4.40 4.34 -4.96
C ASP A 18 4.27 5.71 -5.65
N ASP A 19 3.94 5.68 -6.93
CA ASP A 19 3.72 6.86 -7.77
C ASP A 19 3.01 6.49 -9.07
N ILE A 20 2.17 7.41 -9.56
CA ILE A 20 1.55 7.35 -10.88
C ILE A 20 1.26 8.77 -11.38
N SER A 21 1.44 8.98 -12.67
CA SER A 21 1.00 10.19 -13.35
C SER A 21 0.79 9.90 -14.84
N ARG A 22 -0.07 10.68 -15.49
CA ARG A 22 -0.25 10.59 -16.94
C ARG A 22 1.04 10.87 -17.71
N GLU A 23 1.85 11.80 -17.22
CA GLU A 23 3.16 12.10 -17.81
C GLU A 23 4.07 10.89 -17.80
N ARG A 24 4.13 10.15 -16.69
CA ARG A 24 4.89 8.91 -16.54
C ARG A 24 4.45 7.84 -17.55
N LEU A 25 3.14 7.70 -17.74
CA LEU A 25 2.56 6.75 -18.69
C LEU A 25 2.83 7.18 -20.14
N ARG A 26 2.60 8.48 -20.46
CA ARG A 26 2.78 9.04 -21.80
C ARG A 26 4.22 8.96 -22.32
N THR A 27 5.18 9.13 -21.43
CA THR A 27 6.62 9.14 -21.78
C THR A 27 7.27 7.77 -21.84
N GLY A 28 6.56 6.69 -21.46
CA GLY A 28 7.14 5.35 -21.36
C GLY A 28 8.06 5.17 -20.14
N ASN A 29 7.99 6.07 -19.17
CA ASN A 29 8.81 6.00 -17.96
C ASN A 29 8.47 4.75 -17.14
N LEU A 30 7.18 4.38 -17.01
CA LEU A 30 6.79 3.18 -16.27
C LEU A 30 7.36 1.92 -16.91
N GLU A 31 7.30 1.79 -18.24
CA GLU A 31 7.90 0.67 -18.98
C GLU A 31 9.41 0.59 -18.77
N SER A 32 10.06 1.74 -18.69
CA SER A 32 11.51 1.82 -18.40
C SER A 32 11.82 1.29 -16.99
N LEU A 33 11.04 1.70 -15.98
CA LEU A 33 11.21 1.23 -14.60
C LEU A 33 10.96 -0.27 -14.47
N ILE A 34 9.97 -0.81 -15.17
CA ILE A 34 9.71 -2.27 -15.24
C ILE A 34 10.94 -3.00 -15.79
N ARG A 35 11.47 -2.53 -16.90
CA ARG A 35 12.59 -3.18 -17.59
C ARG A 35 13.93 -3.04 -16.86
N GLU A 36 14.19 -1.87 -16.26
CA GLU A 36 15.52 -1.49 -15.79
C GLU A 36 15.66 -1.56 -14.27
N LYS A 37 14.54 -1.40 -13.53
CA LYS A 37 14.52 -1.34 -12.06
C LYS A 37 13.65 -2.39 -11.39
N TYR A 38 13.24 -3.43 -12.12
CA TYR A 38 12.45 -4.55 -11.57
C TYR A 38 11.14 -4.15 -10.91
N VAL A 39 10.55 -3.02 -11.32
CA VAL A 39 9.24 -2.61 -10.85
C VAL A 39 8.18 -3.56 -11.41
N VAL A 40 7.41 -4.17 -10.51
CA VAL A 40 6.39 -5.18 -10.87
C VAL A 40 4.99 -4.83 -10.38
N GLY A 41 4.78 -3.61 -9.91
CA GLY A 41 3.48 -3.11 -9.49
C GLY A 41 3.50 -1.62 -9.19
N VAL A 42 2.31 -1.05 -9.03
CA VAL A 42 2.10 0.38 -8.74
C VAL A 42 1.06 0.55 -7.66
N THR A 43 1.35 1.39 -6.67
CA THR A 43 0.36 1.90 -5.72
C THR A 43 0.06 3.36 -6.00
N SER A 44 -1.18 3.76 -5.77
CA SER A 44 -1.62 5.14 -5.82
C SER A 44 -2.36 5.52 -4.54
N ASN A 45 -2.55 6.81 -4.33
CA ASN A 45 -3.36 7.38 -3.27
C ASN A 45 -3.79 8.80 -3.67
N PRO A 46 -4.71 9.44 -2.93
CA PRO A 46 -5.18 10.79 -3.25
C PRO A 46 -4.07 11.83 -3.35
N THR A 47 -3.03 11.73 -2.52
CA THR A 47 -1.90 12.68 -2.52
C THR A 47 -1.08 12.59 -3.81
N ILE A 48 -0.88 11.37 -4.33
CA ILE A 48 -0.17 11.14 -5.60
C ILE A 48 -0.94 11.77 -6.75
N PHE A 49 -2.26 11.54 -6.83
CA PHE A 49 -3.07 12.14 -7.89
C PHE A 49 -3.17 13.65 -7.78
N ALA A 50 -3.33 14.22 -6.58
CA ALA A 50 -3.32 15.68 -6.39
C ALA A 50 -1.99 16.28 -6.89
N SER A 51 -0.87 15.66 -6.55
CA SER A 51 0.45 16.08 -7.04
C SER A 51 0.60 15.93 -8.56
N ALA A 52 0.10 14.86 -9.14
CA ALA A 52 0.19 14.61 -10.58
C ALA A 52 -0.61 15.64 -11.39
N LEU A 53 -1.85 15.92 -10.97
CA LEU A 53 -2.72 16.90 -11.66
C LEU A 53 -2.25 18.35 -11.52
N SER A 54 -1.47 18.67 -10.48
CA SER A 54 -0.91 20.02 -10.30
C SER A 54 0.30 20.32 -11.17
N LYS A 55 0.79 19.34 -11.95
CA LYS A 55 2.04 19.45 -12.72
C LYS A 55 1.81 19.22 -14.21
N GLY A 56 2.22 20.20 -15.02
CA GLY A 56 2.23 20.09 -16.48
C GLY A 56 0.86 20.08 -17.12
N ASP A 57 0.83 19.71 -18.39
CA ASP A 57 -0.33 19.79 -19.31
C ASP A 57 -0.93 18.42 -19.68
N ALA A 58 -0.45 17.36 -19.04
CA ALA A 58 -0.81 16.00 -19.44
C ALA A 58 -2.30 15.66 -19.27
N TYR A 59 -3.02 16.43 -18.47
CA TYR A 59 -4.45 16.26 -18.20
C TYR A 59 -5.35 17.25 -18.95
N ASP A 60 -4.81 18.30 -19.59
CA ASP A 60 -5.57 19.43 -20.13
C ASP A 60 -6.64 19.00 -21.14
N THR A 61 -6.30 18.12 -22.08
CA THR A 61 -7.25 17.67 -23.10
C THR A 61 -8.46 16.97 -22.48
N GLN A 62 -8.23 16.06 -21.53
CA GLN A 62 -9.33 15.35 -20.86
C GLN A 62 -10.15 16.28 -19.97
N LEU A 63 -9.51 17.20 -19.28
CA LEU A 63 -10.18 18.20 -18.44
C LEU A 63 -11.07 19.11 -19.30
N HIS A 64 -10.57 19.53 -20.48
CA HIS A 64 -11.37 20.30 -21.43
C HIS A 64 -12.61 19.52 -21.89
N ASP A 65 -12.46 18.27 -22.32
CA ASP A 65 -13.58 17.44 -22.77
C ASP A 65 -14.62 17.20 -21.65
N LEU A 66 -14.16 16.99 -20.43
CA LEU A 66 -15.02 16.83 -19.25
C LEU A 66 -15.79 18.12 -18.93
N SER A 67 -15.12 19.29 -19.06
CA SER A 67 -15.74 20.60 -18.89
C SER A 67 -16.82 20.84 -19.95
N VAL A 68 -16.53 20.60 -21.23
CA VAL A 68 -17.49 20.75 -22.33
C VAL A 68 -18.72 19.84 -22.13
N ARG A 69 -18.53 18.65 -21.59
CA ARG A 69 -19.64 17.73 -21.24
C ARG A 69 -20.44 18.20 -20.02
N GLY A 70 -19.93 19.13 -19.23
CA GLY A 70 -20.60 19.66 -18.03
C GLY A 70 -20.69 18.64 -16.89
N VAL A 71 -19.71 17.74 -16.76
CA VAL A 71 -19.68 16.77 -15.67
C VAL A 71 -19.38 17.44 -14.33
N ASP A 72 -19.82 16.83 -13.24
CA ASP A 72 -19.44 17.32 -11.91
C ASP A 72 -17.97 16.95 -11.57
N VAL A 73 -17.45 17.57 -10.52
CA VAL A 73 -16.03 17.42 -10.13
C VAL A 73 -15.71 15.99 -9.71
N GLU A 74 -16.63 15.29 -9.03
CA GLU A 74 -16.40 13.92 -8.56
C GLU A 74 -16.39 12.94 -9.73
N GLU A 75 -17.28 13.11 -10.71
CA GLU A 75 -17.25 12.35 -11.96
C GLU A 75 -15.95 12.61 -12.72
N ALA A 76 -15.49 13.85 -12.80
CA ALA A 76 -14.24 14.20 -13.45
C ALA A 76 -13.03 13.54 -12.78
N VAL A 77 -12.93 13.56 -11.45
CA VAL A 77 -11.87 12.87 -10.69
C VAL A 77 -11.90 11.38 -10.98
N ARG A 78 -13.07 10.73 -10.93
CA ARG A 78 -13.19 9.30 -11.26
C ARG A 78 -12.75 9.00 -12.69
N ALA A 79 -13.19 9.82 -13.66
CA ALA A 79 -12.82 9.63 -15.07
C ALA A 79 -11.30 9.74 -15.29
N ILE A 80 -10.64 10.68 -14.64
CA ILE A 80 -9.20 10.92 -14.77
C ILE A 80 -8.41 9.80 -14.08
N THR A 81 -8.73 9.49 -12.86
CA THR A 81 -7.97 8.52 -12.04
C THR A 81 -8.14 7.10 -12.58
N THR A 82 -9.35 6.69 -12.93
CA THR A 82 -9.59 5.35 -13.51
C THR A 82 -8.96 5.18 -14.88
N TYR A 83 -8.87 6.25 -15.68
CA TYR A 83 -8.16 6.22 -16.96
C TYR A 83 -6.67 5.91 -16.78
N ASP A 84 -6.00 6.63 -15.87
CA ASP A 84 -4.57 6.41 -15.58
C ASP A 84 -4.30 5.03 -14.99
N ILE A 85 -5.15 4.59 -14.07
CA ILE A 85 -5.05 3.25 -13.46
C ILE A 85 -5.23 2.16 -14.51
N ARG A 86 -6.18 2.30 -15.41
CA ARG A 86 -6.39 1.36 -16.52
C ARG A 86 -5.17 1.30 -17.43
N TRP A 87 -4.63 2.46 -17.80
CA TRP A 87 -3.42 2.52 -18.62
C TRP A 87 -2.23 1.86 -17.93
N ALA A 88 -2.00 2.16 -16.66
CA ALA A 88 -0.93 1.50 -15.89
C ALA A 88 -1.15 -0.02 -15.79
N ALA A 89 -2.39 -0.47 -15.61
CA ALA A 89 -2.73 -1.90 -15.61
C ALA A 89 -2.43 -2.55 -16.97
N ASP A 90 -2.68 -1.87 -18.08
CA ASP A 90 -2.33 -2.35 -19.42
C ASP A 90 -0.81 -2.43 -19.62
N VAL A 91 -0.05 -1.44 -19.16
CA VAL A 91 1.43 -1.43 -19.18
C VAL A 91 2.00 -2.58 -18.36
N LEU A 92 1.42 -2.89 -17.19
CA LEU A 92 1.84 -3.96 -16.30
C LEU A 92 1.27 -5.34 -16.67
N ARG A 93 0.39 -5.42 -17.66
CA ARG A 93 -0.25 -6.68 -18.05
C ARG A 93 0.75 -7.80 -18.43
N PRO A 94 1.84 -7.54 -19.16
CA PRO A 94 2.84 -8.57 -19.43
C PRO A 94 3.49 -9.14 -18.15
N VAL A 95 3.71 -8.31 -17.14
CA VAL A 95 4.23 -8.76 -15.83
C VAL A 95 3.20 -9.65 -15.12
N TYR A 96 1.94 -9.24 -15.14
CA TYR A 96 0.84 -10.02 -14.57
C TYR A 96 0.74 -11.41 -15.21
N ASP A 97 0.75 -11.48 -16.53
CA ASP A 97 0.66 -12.75 -17.25
C ASP A 97 1.90 -13.64 -16.99
N ALA A 98 3.10 -13.05 -16.97
CA ALA A 98 4.36 -13.77 -16.72
C ALA A 98 4.48 -14.31 -15.29
N THR A 99 3.88 -13.64 -14.31
CA THR A 99 3.89 -14.05 -12.89
C THR A 99 2.68 -14.88 -12.49
N GLY A 100 1.84 -15.25 -13.44
CA GLY A 100 0.60 -15.99 -13.18
C GLY A 100 -0.37 -15.20 -12.28
N GLY A 101 -0.35 -13.88 -12.34
CA GLY A 101 -1.23 -12.99 -11.60
C GLY A 101 -0.75 -12.57 -10.21
N VAL A 102 0.45 -12.98 -9.79
CA VAL A 102 1.01 -12.59 -8.48
C VAL A 102 1.39 -11.11 -8.48
N ASP A 103 2.12 -10.65 -9.48
CA ASP A 103 2.54 -9.26 -9.67
C ASP A 103 1.93 -8.64 -10.94
N GLY A 104 2.44 -7.52 -11.38
CA GLY A 104 1.84 -6.74 -12.46
C GLY A 104 0.57 -6.00 -12.00
N ARG A 105 0.48 -5.68 -10.73
CA ARG A 105 -0.71 -5.15 -10.07
C ARG A 105 -0.71 -3.63 -9.97
N VAL A 106 -1.89 -3.04 -10.04
CA VAL A 106 -2.11 -1.60 -9.87
C VAL A 106 -3.23 -1.38 -8.85
N SER A 107 -3.04 -0.45 -7.92
CA SER A 107 -4.04 -0.15 -6.90
C SER A 107 -4.69 1.21 -7.13
N ILE A 108 -6.02 1.27 -6.98
CA ILE A 108 -6.80 2.50 -6.85
C ILE A 108 -7.54 2.52 -5.51
N GLU A 109 -7.53 3.65 -4.83
CA GLU A 109 -8.14 3.80 -3.51
C GLU A 109 -9.59 4.30 -3.60
N VAL A 110 -10.47 3.75 -2.76
CA VAL A 110 -11.82 4.28 -2.55
C VAL A 110 -11.73 5.70 -1.98
N ASP A 111 -12.80 6.48 -2.13
CA ASP A 111 -12.88 7.82 -1.53
C ASP A 111 -12.61 7.76 -0.01
N PRO A 112 -11.56 8.42 0.48
CA PRO A 112 -11.17 8.34 1.90
C PRO A 112 -12.24 8.89 2.86
N ARG A 113 -13.15 9.74 2.38
CA ARG A 113 -14.29 10.23 3.17
C ARG A 113 -15.26 9.12 3.58
N LEU A 114 -15.19 7.97 2.90
CA LEU A 114 -16.02 6.78 3.16
C LEU A 114 -15.41 5.82 4.19
N ALA A 115 -14.24 6.12 4.73
CA ALA A 115 -13.45 5.23 5.58
C ALA A 115 -14.22 4.69 6.81
N LYS A 116 -15.27 5.38 7.26
CA LYS A 116 -16.15 4.98 8.37
C LYS A 116 -17.56 4.58 7.92
N GLU A 117 -17.77 4.35 6.63
CA GLU A 117 -19.06 4.03 6.04
C GLU A 117 -18.99 2.74 5.21
N THR A 118 -19.21 1.59 5.86
CA THR A 118 -19.04 0.25 5.26
C THR A 118 -19.79 0.11 3.93
N ASP A 119 -21.08 0.37 3.89
CA ASP A 119 -21.90 0.13 2.70
C ASP A 119 -21.50 1.02 1.52
N LYS A 120 -21.14 2.28 1.79
CA LYS A 120 -20.66 3.19 0.76
C LYS A 120 -19.28 2.79 0.25
N THR A 121 -18.39 2.35 1.14
CA THR A 121 -17.09 1.81 0.75
C THR A 121 -17.23 0.59 -0.18
N VAL A 122 -18.14 -0.33 0.13
CA VAL A 122 -18.43 -1.47 -0.74
C VAL A 122 -18.97 -1.03 -2.10
N ALA A 123 -19.92 -0.10 -2.11
CA ALA A 123 -20.49 0.42 -3.35
C ALA A 123 -19.42 1.12 -4.22
N GLU A 124 -18.54 1.92 -3.62
CA GLU A 124 -17.43 2.58 -4.33
C GLU A 124 -16.41 1.56 -4.84
N ALA A 125 -16.08 0.54 -4.04
CA ALA A 125 -15.18 -0.54 -4.47
C ALA A 125 -15.71 -1.26 -5.72
N ARG A 126 -16.99 -1.59 -5.77
CA ARG A 126 -17.66 -2.17 -6.95
C ARG A 126 -17.61 -1.24 -8.15
N ALA A 127 -17.92 0.05 -7.94
CA ALA A 127 -17.90 1.04 -9.01
C ALA A 127 -16.51 1.17 -9.65
N LEU A 128 -15.47 1.31 -8.84
CA LEU A 128 -14.08 1.38 -9.32
C LEU A 128 -13.64 0.09 -10.00
N TRP A 129 -14.04 -1.07 -9.47
CA TRP A 129 -13.75 -2.37 -10.07
C TRP A 129 -14.32 -2.48 -11.49
N TRP A 130 -15.56 -2.09 -11.69
CA TRP A 130 -16.19 -2.09 -13.02
C TRP A 130 -15.64 -1.00 -13.95
N MET A 131 -15.35 0.20 -13.42
CA MET A 131 -14.85 1.30 -14.24
C MET A 131 -13.44 1.04 -14.78
N VAL A 132 -12.55 0.43 -13.98
CA VAL A 132 -11.21 0.07 -14.44
C VAL A 132 -11.24 -1.18 -15.32
N ASP A 133 -12.00 -2.19 -14.96
CA ASP A 133 -12.22 -3.43 -15.73
C ASP A 133 -10.90 -4.07 -16.20
N ARG A 134 -9.99 -4.34 -15.26
CA ARG A 134 -8.71 -5.03 -15.52
C ARG A 134 -8.45 -6.09 -14.46
N PRO A 135 -7.98 -7.31 -14.86
CA PRO A 135 -7.79 -8.41 -13.93
C PRO A 135 -6.67 -8.18 -12.91
N ASN A 136 -5.75 -7.27 -13.20
CA ASN A 136 -4.62 -6.92 -12.36
C ASN A 136 -4.85 -5.68 -11.48
N LEU A 137 -6.10 -5.32 -11.25
CA LEU A 137 -6.50 -4.25 -10.35
C LEU A 137 -6.56 -4.72 -8.90
N PHE A 138 -6.15 -3.85 -7.98
CA PHE A 138 -6.54 -3.87 -6.57
C PHE A 138 -7.40 -2.66 -6.23
N ILE A 139 -8.50 -2.88 -5.52
CA ILE A 139 -9.22 -1.80 -4.84
C ILE A 139 -8.59 -1.60 -3.47
N LYS A 140 -8.12 -0.39 -3.19
CA LYS A 140 -7.46 -0.05 -1.93
C LYS A 140 -8.48 0.47 -0.93
N ILE A 141 -8.58 -0.21 0.23
CA ILE A 141 -9.57 0.06 1.28
C ILE A 141 -8.85 0.25 2.62
N PRO A 142 -9.12 1.34 3.37
CA PRO A 142 -8.51 1.56 4.67
C PRO A 142 -8.95 0.52 5.71
N ALA A 143 -8.01 0.11 6.57
CA ALA A 143 -8.23 -0.86 7.64
C ALA A 143 -8.90 -0.22 8.89
N THR A 144 -9.88 0.66 8.73
CA THR A 144 -10.73 1.12 9.83
C THR A 144 -11.61 -0.02 10.33
N VAL A 145 -12.21 0.12 11.51
CA VAL A 145 -13.14 -0.90 12.03
C VAL A 145 -14.25 -1.18 11.04
N GLU A 146 -14.84 -0.13 10.46
CA GLU A 146 -15.88 -0.20 9.44
C GLU A 146 -15.35 -0.74 8.11
N GLY A 147 -14.10 -0.43 7.78
CA GLY A 147 -13.41 -0.92 6.61
C GLY A 147 -13.20 -2.43 6.61
N LEU A 148 -13.02 -3.07 7.77
CA LEU A 148 -12.85 -4.52 7.88
C LEU A 148 -14.05 -5.27 7.28
N SER A 149 -15.27 -4.82 7.58
CA SER A 149 -16.48 -5.41 6.99
C SER A 149 -16.57 -5.18 5.50
N ALA A 150 -16.16 -4.02 5.01
CA ALA A 150 -16.12 -3.71 3.57
C ALA A 150 -15.09 -4.58 2.84
N ILE A 151 -13.92 -4.82 3.43
CA ILE A 151 -12.88 -5.71 2.90
C ILE A 151 -13.41 -7.14 2.76
N THR A 152 -14.04 -7.66 3.82
CA THR A 152 -14.68 -8.99 3.78
C THR A 152 -15.70 -9.08 2.66
N GLN A 153 -16.57 -8.09 2.52
CA GLN A 153 -17.62 -8.09 1.50
C GLN A 153 -17.02 -8.02 0.08
N ALA A 154 -16.07 -7.11 -0.16
CA ALA A 154 -15.43 -6.97 -1.47
C ALA A 154 -14.73 -8.28 -1.91
N ILE A 155 -13.96 -8.90 -1.02
CA ILE A 155 -13.29 -10.18 -1.29
C ILE A 155 -14.32 -11.28 -1.56
N SER A 156 -15.42 -11.33 -0.81
CA SER A 156 -16.48 -12.32 -1.00
C SER A 156 -17.16 -12.24 -2.37
N GLU A 157 -17.05 -11.12 -3.04
CA GLU A 157 -17.57 -10.85 -4.39
C GLU A 157 -16.53 -11.03 -5.50
N GLY A 158 -15.30 -11.43 -5.16
CA GLY A 158 -14.23 -11.66 -6.13
C GLY A 158 -13.38 -10.42 -6.44
N ILE A 159 -13.55 -9.34 -5.69
CA ILE A 159 -12.74 -8.11 -5.83
C ILE A 159 -11.43 -8.28 -5.10
N SER A 160 -10.31 -8.12 -5.80
CA SER A 160 -8.97 -8.11 -5.21
C SER A 160 -8.74 -6.81 -4.42
N VAL A 161 -8.25 -6.91 -3.18
CA VAL A 161 -8.17 -5.79 -2.25
C VAL A 161 -6.74 -5.55 -1.74
N ASN A 162 -6.30 -4.29 -1.83
CA ASN A 162 -5.15 -3.78 -1.11
C ASN A 162 -5.64 -3.10 0.18
N VAL A 163 -5.43 -3.74 1.31
CA VAL A 163 -5.84 -3.17 2.61
C VAL A 163 -4.80 -2.16 3.06
N THR A 164 -5.20 -0.92 3.30
CA THR A 164 -4.25 0.18 3.60
C THR A 164 -4.45 0.77 5.00
N LEU A 165 -3.50 1.62 5.41
CA LEU A 165 -3.47 2.29 6.72
C LEU A 165 -3.44 1.30 7.89
N ILE A 166 -2.66 0.25 7.78
CA ILE A 166 -2.39 -0.69 8.87
C ILE A 166 -1.14 -0.21 9.60
N PHE A 167 -1.26 0.01 10.91
CA PHE A 167 -0.15 0.47 11.77
C PHE A 167 0.11 -0.47 12.96
N SER A 168 -0.93 -1.19 13.42
CA SER A 168 -0.84 -2.05 14.61
C SER A 168 -0.87 -3.52 14.27
N LEU A 169 -0.23 -4.32 15.14
CA LEU A 169 -0.27 -5.79 15.05
C LEU A 169 -1.68 -6.33 15.28
N GLU A 170 -2.43 -5.72 16.20
CA GLU A 170 -3.82 -6.10 16.47
C GLU A 170 -4.70 -5.86 15.23
N ARG A 171 -4.62 -4.65 14.64
CA ARG A 171 -5.38 -4.34 13.42
C ARG A 171 -4.97 -5.22 12.26
N TYR A 172 -3.69 -5.56 12.14
CA TYR A 172 -3.24 -6.45 11.08
C TYR A 172 -3.82 -7.87 11.24
N ARG A 173 -3.89 -8.40 12.45
CA ARG A 173 -4.56 -9.69 12.72
C ARG A 173 -6.05 -9.63 12.35
N ALA A 174 -6.74 -8.53 12.66
CA ALA A 174 -8.13 -8.32 12.27
C ALA A 174 -8.30 -8.21 10.74
N VAL A 175 -7.35 -7.59 10.04
CA VAL A 175 -7.31 -7.53 8.57
C VAL A 175 -7.16 -8.93 7.96
N MET A 176 -6.27 -9.75 8.48
CA MET A 176 -6.11 -11.13 8.02
C MET A 176 -7.37 -11.98 8.29
N ASP A 177 -8.03 -11.80 9.42
CA ASP A 177 -9.32 -12.45 9.72
C ASP A 177 -10.43 -12.02 8.73
N ALA A 178 -10.52 -10.72 8.44
CA ALA A 178 -11.47 -10.20 7.45
C ALA A 178 -11.21 -10.76 6.04
N TRP A 179 -9.96 -10.87 5.64
CA TRP A 179 -9.55 -11.47 4.38
C TRP A 179 -9.89 -12.96 4.31
N LEU A 180 -9.56 -13.75 5.33
CA LEU A 180 -9.92 -15.17 5.39
C LEU A 180 -11.43 -15.38 5.34
N THR A 181 -12.20 -14.60 6.09
CA THR A 181 -13.66 -14.64 6.09
C THR A 181 -14.22 -14.29 4.70
N GLY A 182 -13.64 -13.31 4.03
CA GLY A 182 -14.01 -12.96 2.65
C GLY A 182 -13.77 -14.11 1.67
N LEU A 183 -12.63 -14.79 1.75
CA LEU A 183 -12.31 -15.96 0.93
C LEU A 183 -13.24 -17.16 1.23
N GLU A 184 -13.57 -17.42 2.49
CA GLU A 184 -14.51 -18.45 2.89
C GLU A 184 -15.90 -18.21 2.26
N ARG A 185 -16.38 -16.97 2.28
CA ARG A 185 -17.63 -16.56 1.64
C ARG A 185 -17.56 -16.66 0.12
N ALA A 186 -16.45 -16.22 -0.49
CA ALA A 186 -16.23 -16.35 -1.93
C ALA A 186 -16.27 -17.82 -2.38
N ARG A 187 -15.65 -18.72 -1.62
CA ARG A 187 -15.70 -20.16 -1.85
C ARG A 187 -17.12 -20.71 -1.74
N ALA A 188 -17.87 -20.30 -0.71
CA ALA A 188 -19.26 -20.69 -0.53
C ALA A 188 -20.16 -20.20 -1.68
N ASN A 189 -19.83 -19.05 -2.27
CA ASN A 189 -20.50 -18.48 -3.44
C ASN A 189 -20.04 -19.11 -4.78
N GLY A 190 -19.17 -20.11 -4.74
CA GLY A 190 -18.70 -20.82 -5.94
C GLY A 190 -17.65 -20.06 -6.77
N LEU A 191 -17.03 -19.02 -6.22
CA LEU A 191 -15.99 -18.26 -6.93
C LEU A 191 -14.66 -19.02 -6.98
N ASN A 192 -13.89 -18.79 -8.04
CA ASN A 192 -12.52 -19.27 -8.15
C ASN A 192 -11.58 -18.43 -7.27
N LEU A 193 -11.09 -19.01 -6.19
CA LEU A 193 -10.21 -18.30 -5.23
C LEU A 193 -8.87 -17.90 -5.83
N ALA A 194 -8.37 -18.62 -6.83
CA ALA A 194 -7.08 -18.30 -7.48
C ALA A 194 -7.08 -16.94 -8.21
N GLY A 195 -8.24 -16.39 -8.53
CA GLY A 195 -8.38 -15.08 -9.14
C GLY A 195 -8.51 -13.92 -8.14
N ILE A 196 -8.62 -14.22 -6.84
CA ILE A 196 -8.84 -13.21 -5.79
C ILE A 196 -7.54 -13.03 -5.02
N GLU A 197 -6.89 -11.90 -5.26
CA GLU A 197 -5.63 -11.54 -4.60
C GLU A 197 -5.86 -10.49 -3.52
N SER A 198 -4.96 -10.46 -2.55
CA SER A 198 -4.93 -9.38 -1.56
C SER A 198 -3.50 -9.09 -1.13
N VAL A 199 -3.25 -7.84 -0.76
CA VAL A 199 -2.05 -7.39 -0.06
C VAL A 199 -2.46 -6.55 1.14
N ALA A 200 -1.64 -6.54 2.17
CA ALA A 200 -1.85 -5.78 3.39
C ALA A 200 -0.77 -4.71 3.53
N SER A 201 -1.13 -3.46 3.25
CA SER A 201 -0.22 -2.31 3.33
C SER A 201 0.02 -1.91 4.79
N PHE A 202 1.11 -2.43 5.33
CA PHE A 202 1.61 -2.13 6.66
C PHE A 202 2.56 -0.94 6.60
N PHE A 203 2.19 0.15 7.29
CA PHE A 203 2.90 1.42 7.21
C PHE A 203 4.11 1.46 8.13
N VAL A 204 5.25 1.87 7.59
CA VAL A 204 6.54 1.75 8.26
C VAL A 204 7.03 3.09 8.81
N SER A 205 7.47 4.01 7.98
CA SER A 205 8.18 5.23 8.43
C SER A 205 7.38 6.14 9.38
N ARG A 206 6.07 6.15 9.28
CA ARG A 206 5.21 6.97 10.16
C ARG A 206 5.26 6.52 11.61
N VAL A 207 5.50 5.23 11.86
CA VAL A 207 5.66 4.68 13.21
C VAL A 207 6.90 5.28 13.87
N ASP A 208 8.03 5.30 13.20
CA ASP A 208 9.24 5.97 13.70
C ASP A 208 9.02 7.46 13.92
N SER A 209 8.38 8.15 12.97
CA SER A 209 8.13 9.59 13.09
C SER A 209 7.35 9.95 14.36
N GLU A 210 6.32 9.19 14.70
CA GLU A 210 5.52 9.47 15.90
C GLU A 210 6.23 9.00 17.18
N ILE A 211 6.83 7.82 17.18
CA ILE A 211 7.54 7.30 18.35
C ILE A 211 8.78 8.13 18.65
N ASP A 212 9.57 8.49 17.66
CA ASP A 212 10.79 9.31 17.85
C ASP A 212 10.46 10.69 18.44
N LYS A 213 9.36 11.30 18.01
CA LYS A 213 8.84 12.54 18.60
C LYS A 213 8.51 12.36 20.09
N ARG A 214 7.92 11.24 20.49
CA ARG A 214 7.63 10.93 21.90
C ARG A 214 8.91 10.63 22.69
N LEU A 215 9.84 9.86 22.14
CA LEU A 215 11.13 9.55 22.74
C LEU A 215 11.96 10.84 22.95
N GLU A 216 11.94 11.75 22.00
CA GLU A 216 12.62 13.06 22.15
C GLU A 216 12.03 13.89 23.29
N LYS A 217 10.69 13.86 23.45
CA LYS A 217 10.00 14.52 24.56
C LYS A 217 10.31 13.91 25.91
N ILE A 218 10.51 12.56 25.99
CA ILE A 218 10.97 11.88 27.21
C ILE A 218 12.38 12.34 27.57
N GLY A 219 13.27 12.43 26.59
CA GLY A 219 14.55 13.10 26.65
C GLY A 219 15.67 12.37 27.38
N THR A 220 15.42 11.17 27.95
CA THR A 220 16.48 10.40 28.60
C THR A 220 17.45 9.78 27.58
N PRO A 221 18.70 9.52 27.93
CA PRO A 221 19.65 8.85 27.03
C PRO A 221 19.13 7.50 26.51
N GLU A 222 18.48 6.69 27.36
CA GLU A 222 17.92 5.39 27.03
C GLU A 222 16.78 5.53 26.01
N ALA A 223 15.88 6.51 26.20
CA ALA A 223 14.81 6.80 25.25
C ALA A 223 15.38 7.22 23.89
N LYS A 224 16.35 8.12 23.87
CA LYS A 224 16.98 8.59 22.65
C LYS A 224 17.71 7.48 21.87
N ALA A 225 18.26 6.50 22.58
CA ALA A 225 18.91 5.33 21.97
C ALA A 225 17.93 4.38 21.23
N LEU A 226 16.62 4.52 21.45
CA LEU A 226 15.57 3.73 20.78
C LEU A 226 15.05 4.39 19.49
N LYS A 227 15.43 5.62 19.20
CA LYS A 227 14.99 6.32 17.98
C LYS A 227 15.37 5.55 16.71
N GLY A 228 14.46 5.52 15.74
CA GLY A 228 14.64 4.85 14.45
C GLY A 228 14.58 3.32 14.49
N LYS A 229 14.10 2.73 15.58
CA LYS A 229 14.05 1.25 15.76
C LYS A 229 12.64 0.69 15.77
N ALA A 230 11.65 1.50 16.10
CA ALA A 230 10.29 1.05 16.34
C ALA A 230 9.59 0.55 15.06
N ALA A 231 9.74 1.27 13.96
CA ALA A 231 9.07 0.94 12.71
C ALA A 231 9.50 -0.41 12.14
N VAL A 232 10.81 -0.66 12.11
CA VAL A 232 11.36 -1.94 11.65
C VAL A 232 10.95 -3.08 12.58
N ALA A 233 11.04 -2.88 13.90
CA ALA A 233 10.59 -3.88 14.88
C ALA A 233 9.10 -4.22 14.70
N ASN A 234 8.25 -3.21 14.57
CA ASN A 234 6.81 -3.39 14.35
C ASN A 234 6.51 -4.16 13.05
N ALA A 235 7.19 -3.83 11.94
CA ALA A 235 7.03 -4.52 10.67
C ALA A 235 7.53 -5.98 10.73
N ARG A 236 8.64 -6.25 11.38
CA ARG A 236 9.14 -7.63 11.61
C ARG A 236 8.14 -8.48 12.37
N LEU A 237 7.53 -7.93 13.42
CA LEU A 237 6.48 -8.63 14.18
C LEU A 237 5.18 -8.79 13.40
N ALA A 238 4.86 -7.88 12.48
CA ALA A 238 3.76 -8.07 11.54
C ALA A 238 4.02 -9.26 10.61
N TYR A 239 5.25 -9.45 10.14
CA TYR A 239 5.59 -10.62 9.35
C TYR A 239 5.50 -11.93 10.15
N ALA A 240 5.89 -11.92 11.43
CA ALA A 240 5.67 -13.07 12.32
C ALA A 240 4.17 -13.40 12.45
N ALA A 241 3.31 -12.39 12.59
CA ALA A 241 1.86 -12.58 12.61
C ALA A 241 1.32 -13.15 11.29
N PHE A 242 1.88 -12.75 10.16
CA PHE A 242 1.56 -13.32 8.85
C PHE A 242 1.94 -14.81 8.80
N GLU A 243 3.13 -15.19 9.26
CA GLU A 243 3.55 -16.59 9.31
C GLU A 243 2.63 -17.44 10.20
N ASP A 244 2.18 -16.93 11.35
CA ASP A 244 1.19 -17.61 12.20
C ASP A 244 -0.09 -17.94 11.42
N VAL A 245 -0.58 -16.99 10.62
CA VAL A 245 -1.83 -17.14 9.86
C VAL A 245 -1.66 -18.11 8.70
N VAL A 246 -0.59 -18.02 7.91
CA VAL A 246 -0.39 -18.91 6.75
C VAL A 246 -0.01 -20.35 7.16
N ASN A 247 0.39 -20.56 8.41
CA ASN A 247 0.58 -21.88 9.00
C ASN A 247 -0.68 -22.42 9.70
N SER A 248 -1.76 -21.64 9.78
CA SER A 248 -3.00 -22.07 10.45
C SER A 248 -3.78 -23.09 9.64
N PRO A 249 -4.53 -24.03 10.29
CA PRO A 249 -5.41 -24.95 9.58
C PRO A 249 -6.48 -24.24 8.74
N ARG A 250 -6.96 -23.08 9.19
CA ARG A 250 -7.95 -22.28 8.47
C ARG A 250 -7.42 -21.83 7.11
N TRP A 251 -6.20 -21.29 7.08
CA TRP A 251 -5.56 -20.91 5.85
C TRP A 251 -5.26 -22.12 4.95
N GLN A 252 -4.73 -23.20 5.50
CA GLN A 252 -4.39 -24.41 4.73
C GLN A 252 -5.60 -24.97 3.97
N ALA A 253 -6.80 -24.89 4.55
CA ALA A 253 -8.03 -25.30 3.88
C ALA A 253 -8.41 -24.40 2.69
N LEU A 254 -8.11 -23.10 2.77
CA LEU A 254 -8.32 -22.15 1.68
C LEU A 254 -7.23 -22.29 0.59
N ALA A 255 -5.99 -22.46 0.99
CA ALA A 255 -4.88 -22.70 0.07
C ALA A 255 -5.09 -23.98 -0.74
N ALA A 256 -5.56 -25.06 -0.11
CA ALA A 256 -5.94 -26.31 -0.81
C ALA A 256 -7.10 -26.11 -1.80
N ALA A 257 -7.93 -25.08 -1.60
CA ALA A 257 -8.98 -24.68 -2.53
C ALA A 257 -8.51 -23.67 -3.60
N GLY A 258 -7.20 -23.40 -3.69
CA GLY A 258 -6.60 -22.55 -4.70
C GLY A 258 -6.41 -21.07 -4.29
N ALA A 259 -6.71 -20.69 -3.04
CA ALA A 259 -6.45 -19.35 -2.57
C ALA A 259 -4.95 -19.02 -2.50
N ARG A 260 -4.61 -17.76 -2.67
CA ARG A 260 -3.26 -17.23 -2.53
C ARG A 260 -3.14 -16.39 -1.27
N PRO A 261 -1.94 -16.31 -0.63
CA PRO A 261 -1.77 -15.58 0.61
C PRO A 261 -1.93 -14.06 0.40
N GLN A 262 -2.48 -13.39 1.42
CA GLN A 262 -2.42 -11.93 1.51
C GLN A 262 -1.01 -11.53 1.90
N ARG A 263 -0.19 -11.15 0.92
CA ARG A 263 1.20 -10.78 1.18
C ARG A 263 1.29 -9.49 2.02
N PRO A 264 2.17 -9.44 3.02
CA PRO A 264 2.54 -8.16 3.63
C PRO A 264 3.12 -7.23 2.57
N LEU A 265 2.66 -5.97 2.59
CA LEU A 265 3.18 -4.90 1.76
C LEU A 265 3.74 -3.82 2.67
N TRP A 266 5.03 -3.59 2.61
CA TRP A 266 5.68 -2.50 3.33
C TRP A 266 5.39 -1.20 2.60
N ALA A 267 4.61 -0.33 3.25
CA ALA A 267 4.19 0.96 2.72
C ALA A 267 4.85 2.11 3.49
N SER A 268 4.93 3.29 2.86
CA SER A 268 5.62 4.45 3.44
C SER A 268 7.07 4.12 3.81
N THR A 269 7.82 3.58 2.86
CA THR A 269 9.19 3.08 3.08
C THR A 269 10.30 4.10 2.77
N GLY A 270 9.95 5.29 2.32
CA GLY A 270 10.87 6.42 2.29
C GLY A 270 11.12 6.97 3.69
N THR A 271 12.39 7.18 4.05
CA THR A 271 12.77 7.78 5.34
C THR A 271 12.31 9.23 5.43
N LYS A 272 11.91 9.66 6.62
CA LYS A 272 11.44 11.03 6.91
C LYS A 272 12.50 11.86 7.63
N ASP A 273 13.29 11.21 8.50
CA ASP A 273 14.39 11.83 9.21
C ASP A 273 15.68 11.70 8.35
N PRO A 274 16.33 12.82 7.98
CA PRO A 274 17.52 12.80 7.15
C PRO A 274 18.75 12.22 7.85
N SER A 275 18.70 11.97 9.15
CA SER A 275 19.76 11.30 9.90
C SER A 275 19.77 9.78 9.72
N TYR A 276 18.68 9.20 9.21
CA TYR A 276 18.57 7.78 8.93
C TYR A 276 19.03 7.47 7.50
N PRO A 277 19.61 6.27 7.27
CA PRO A 277 19.89 5.82 5.90
C PRO A 277 18.63 5.90 5.04
N ASP A 278 18.72 6.47 3.85
CA ASP A 278 17.57 6.65 2.95
C ASP A 278 17.02 5.32 2.37
N THR A 279 17.75 4.21 2.56
CA THR A 279 17.35 2.84 2.20
C THR A 279 16.89 2.00 3.40
N LEU A 280 16.83 2.57 4.62
CA LEU A 280 16.59 1.85 5.88
C LEU A 280 15.42 0.87 5.83
N TYR A 281 14.25 1.33 5.38
CA TYR A 281 13.03 0.52 5.39
C TYR A 281 12.91 -0.44 4.19
N VAL A 282 13.93 -0.52 3.37
CA VAL A 282 14.08 -1.57 2.36
C VAL A 282 15.11 -2.58 2.83
N ASP A 283 16.30 -2.14 3.21
CA ASP A 283 17.42 -3.00 3.63
C ASP A 283 17.08 -3.88 4.85
N GLU A 284 16.32 -3.32 5.81
CA GLU A 284 15.96 -3.99 7.07
C GLU A 284 14.67 -4.83 7.00
N LEU A 285 13.99 -4.84 5.86
CA LEU A 285 12.71 -5.54 5.67
C LEU A 285 12.73 -6.50 4.47
N VAL A 286 13.88 -7.09 4.20
CA VAL A 286 14.04 -8.11 3.15
C VAL A 286 13.56 -9.46 3.68
N THR A 287 12.51 -10.00 3.07
CA THR A 287 12.03 -11.37 3.32
C THR A 287 11.11 -11.83 2.18
N ALA A 288 10.99 -13.13 1.99
CA ALA A 288 10.19 -13.70 0.90
C ALA A 288 8.68 -13.41 1.08
N ASP A 289 7.95 -13.50 -0.02
CA ASP A 289 6.50 -13.31 -0.06
C ASP A 289 6.02 -11.95 0.47
N THR A 290 6.82 -10.90 0.24
CA THR A 290 6.49 -9.52 0.58
C THR A 290 6.48 -8.61 -0.64
N VAL A 291 5.84 -7.49 -0.49
CA VAL A 291 5.90 -6.35 -1.40
C VAL A 291 6.55 -5.18 -0.65
N ASN A 292 7.39 -4.41 -1.31
CA ASN A 292 7.82 -3.11 -0.83
C ASN A 292 7.43 -2.06 -1.87
N THR A 293 6.49 -1.18 -1.53
CA THR A 293 6.13 -0.07 -2.40
C THR A 293 6.87 1.18 -1.97
N MET A 294 7.61 1.77 -2.89
CA MET A 294 8.52 2.87 -2.58
C MET A 294 8.40 4.02 -3.57
N PRO A 295 8.59 5.27 -3.11
CA PRO A 295 8.74 6.40 -4.01
C PRO A 295 9.95 6.23 -4.92
N GLU A 296 9.94 6.84 -6.11
CA GLU A 296 11.05 6.75 -7.07
C GLU A 296 12.40 7.16 -6.44
N LYS A 297 12.41 8.19 -5.61
CA LYS A 297 13.63 8.61 -4.88
C LYS A 297 14.22 7.49 -4.02
N THR A 298 13.39 6.73 -3.33
CA THR A 298 13.83 5.58 -2.53
C THR A 298 14.28 4.44 -3.43
N LEU A 299 13.57 4.17 -4.52
CA LEU A 299 13.94 3.18 -5.52
C LEU A 299 15.34 3.48 -6.11
N ASP A 300 15.61 4.75 -6.41
CA ASP A 300 16.91 5.21 -6.91
C ASP A 300 18.03 5.03 -5.88
N ALA A 301 17.77 5.40 -4.63
CA ALA A 301 18.72 5.21 -3.53
C ALA A 301 19.06 3.73 -3.33
N VAL A 302 18.05 2.85 -3.32
CA VAL A 302 18.27 1.40 -3.21
C VAL A 302 19.05 0.88 -4.43
N ALA A 303 18.74 1.34 -5.63
CA ALA A 303 19.45 0.94 -6.85
C ALA A 303 20.93 1.33 -6.83
N ASP A 304 21.26 2.44 -6.17
CA ASP A 304 22.62 2.99 -6.10
C ASP A 304 23.44 2.37 -4.95
N HIS A 305 22.88 2.30 -3.74
CA HIS A 305 23.64 1.93 -2.55
C HIS A 305 22.89 1.06 -1.51
N GLY A 306 21.75 0.46 -1.86
CA GLY A 306 21.04 -0.48 -0.98
C GLY A 306 21.89 -1.68 -0.56
N ARG A 307 21.60 -2.26 0.59
CA ARG A 307 22.35 -3.37 1.18
C ARG A 307 21.46 -4.61 1.34
N ILE A 308 21.43 -5.46 0.35
CA ILE A 308 20.65 -6.68 0.35
C ILE A 308 21.54 -7.84 0.79
N THR A 309 21.41 -8.25 2.06
CA THR A 309 22.27 -9.27 2.71
C THR A 309 21.55 -10.59 2.98
N GLY A 310 20.34 -10.77 2.47
CA GLY A 310 19.49 -11.91 2.72
C GLY A 310 18.26 -11.55 3.55
N ASP A 311 17.63 -12.54 4.17
CA ASP A 311 16.46 -12.32 5.04
C ASP A 311 16.85 -11.53 6.30
N THR A 312 16.33 -10.32 6.44
CA THR A 312 16.58 -9.44 7.58
C THR A 312 15.41 -9.39 8.57
N VAL A 313 14.36 -10.16 8.31
CA VAL A 313 13.12 -10.17 9.11
C VAL A 313 13.08 -11.36 10.06
N ARG A 314 13.08 -12.60 9.55
CA ARG A 314 12.94 -13.81 10.38
C ARG A 314 14.03 -13.95 11.43
N PRO A 315 15.32 -13.76 11.13
CA PRO A 315 16.38 -13.86 12.13
C PRO A 315 16.31 -12.81 13.24
N SER A 316 15.47 -11.77 13.06
CA SER A 316 15.43 -10.57 13.92
C SER A 316 14.15 -10.47 14.77
N TYR A 317 13.36 -11.53 14.91
CA TYR A 317 12.14 -11.51 15.71
C TYR A 317 12.43 -11.24 17.19
N GLU A 318 13.45 -11.86 17.75
CA GLU A 318 13.83 -11.65 19.15
C GLU A 318 14.25 -10.20 19.40
N ASP A 319 15.07 -9.64 18.50
CA ASP A 319 15.48 -8.22 18.57
C ASP A 319 14.28 -7.28 18.47
N ALA A 320 13.32 -7.60 17.59
CA ALA A 320 12.09 -6.83 17.44
C ALA A 320 11.24 -6.85 18.72
N TRP A 321 11.07 -8.02 19.35
CA TRP A 321 10.37 -8.14 20.63
C TRP A 321 11.07 -7.34 21.73
N ASN A 322 12.39 -7.45 21.82
CA ASN A 322 13.19 -6.70 22.81
C ASN A 322 13.08 -5.20 22.60
N THR A 323 13.07 -4.74 21.34
CA THR A 323 12.87 -3.33 20.99
C THR A 323 11.50 -2.83 21.45
N MET A 324 10.44 -3.57 21.19
CA MET A 324 9.09 -3.19 21.62
C MET A 324 8.96 -3.17 23.15
N ALA A 325 9.60 -4.11 23.85
CA ALA A 325 9.64 -4.13 25.31
C ALA A 325 10.39 -2.91 25.87
N ALA A 326 11.54 -2.56 25.29
CA ALA A 326 12.31 -1.39 25.70
C ALA A 326 11.57 -0.07 25.45
N LEU A 327 10.82 0.04 24.35
CA LEU A 327 9.95 1.20 24.08
C LEU A 327 8.87 1.36 25.17
N LYS A 328 8.24 0.25 25.57
CA LYS A 328 7.25 0.25 26.64
C LYS A 328 7.86 0.67 27.98
N GLU A 329 9.05 0.14 28.34
CA GLU A 329 9.78 0.51 29.54
C GLU A 329 10.19 1.99 29.53
N ALA A 330 10.53 2.53 28.37
CA ALA A 330 10.82 3.95 28.18
C ALA A 330 9.59 4.86 28.32
N GLY A 331 8.38 4.29 28.40
CA GLY A 331 7.13 5.04 28.58
C GLY A 331 6.35 5.30 27.29
N ILE A 332 6.63 4.58 26.23
CA ILE A 332 5.84 4.64 24.98
C ILE A 332 4.56 3.81 25.12
N ASP A 333 3.43 4.46 24.99
CA ASP A 333 2.12 3.82 24.87
C ASP A 333 1.88 3.47 23.39
N TYR A 334 2.12 2.19 23.04
CA TYR A 334 1.99 1.69 21.68
C TYR A 334 0.56 1.82 21.14
N ASP A 335 -0.44 1.53 21.99
CA ASP A 335 -1.84 1.55 21.56
C ASP A 335 -2.30 2.98 21.24
N ASP A 336 -1.84 3.97 22.01
CA ASP A 336 -2.09 5.37 21.70
C ASP A 336 -1.34 5.83 20.44
N VAL A 337 -0.10 5.39 20.24
CA VAL A 337 0.66 5.69 19.00
C VAL A 337 -0.10 5.23 17.77
N VAL A 338 -0.52 3.97 17.72
CA VAL A 338 -1.15 3.40 16.52
C VAL A 338 -2.55 3.95 16.28
N ARG A 339 -3.27 4.32 17.36
CA ARG A 339 -4.55 5.02 17.27
C ARG A 339 -4.36 6.39 16.61
N VAL A 340 -3.41 7.17 17.08
CA VAL A 340 -3.09 8.51 16.51
C VAL A 340 -2.70 8.38 15.04
N LEU A 341 -1.86 7.40 14.68
CA LEU A 341 -1.42 7.19 13.32
C LEU A 341 -2.56 6.79 12.37
N GLU A 342 -3.53 5.99 12.83
CA GLU A 342 -4.72 5.64 12.06
C GLU A 342 -5.59 6.89 11.81
N GLU A 343 -5.88 7.67 12.85
CA GLU A 343 -6.67 8.89 12.76
C GLU A 343 -6.02 9.91 11.81
N GLU A 344 -4.74 10.23 12.03
CA GLU A 344 -3.97 11.14 11.16
C GLU A 344 -3.84 10.62 9.73
N GLY A 345 -3.77 9.30 9.55
CA GLY A 345 -3.70 8.66 8.24
C GLY A 345 -4.96 8.90 7.41
N VAL A 346 -6.13 8.72 8.01
CA VAL A 346 -7.43 8.99 7.37
C VAL A 346 -7.58 10.49 7.10
N GLU A 347 -7.32 11.35 8.10
CA GLU A 347 -7.41 12.81 7.95
C GLU A 347 -6.52 13.35 6.84
N LYS A 348 -5.30 12.84 6.73
CA LYS A 348 -4.36 13.22 5.67
C LYS A 348 -4.87 12.83 4.28
N PHE A 349 -5.44 11.65 4.13
CA PHE A 349 -5.99 11.23 2.85
C PHE A 349 -7.25 12.00 2.49
N GLU A 350 -8.11 12.32 3.47
CA GLU A 350 -9.25 13.22 3.24
C GLU A 350 -8.82 14.64 2.83
N ALA A 351 -7.78 15.18 3.46
CA ALA A 351 -7.22 16.47 3.07
C ALA A 351 -6.68 16.46 1.65
N SER A 352 -5.93 15.43 1.28
CA SER A 352 -5.42 15.25 -0.10
C SER A 352 -6.55 15.06 -1.11
N TRP A 353 -7.62 14.37 -0.74
CA TRP A 353 -8.81 14.23 -1.59
C TRP A 353 -9.50 15.57 -1.85
N LYS A 354 -9.66 16.38 -0.78
CA LYS A 354 -10.21 17.73 -0.92
C LYS A 354 -9.34 18.62 -1.82
N GLU A 355 -8.03 18.51 -1.72
CA GLU A 355 -7.08 19.20 -2.59
C GLU A 355 -7.23 18.73 -4.05
N LEU A 356 -7.36 17.43 -4.28
CA LEU A 356 -7.60 16.86 -5.61
C LEU A 356 -8.89 17.40 -6.22
N LEU A 357 -10.00 17.37 -5.47
CA LEU A 357 -11.28 17.93 -5.91
C LEU A 357 -11.18 19.43 -6.22
N ALA A 358 -10.49 20.21 -5.40
CA ALA A 358 -10.30 21.65 -5.61
C ALA A 358 -9.47 21.93 -6.86
N THR A 359 -8.41 21.16 -7.10
CA THR A 359 -7.57 21.27 -8.30
C THR A 359 -8.38 20.98 -9.57
N VAL A 360 -9.10 19.86 -9.59
CA VAL A 360 -9.94 19.49 -10.75
C VAL A 360 -11.05 20.52 -10.98
N SER A 361 -11.71 20.99 -9.90
CA SER A 361 -12.74 22.03 -10.00
C SER A 361 -12.20 23.33 -10.59
N ALA A 362 -11.00 23.73 -10.24
CA ALA A 362 -10.36 24.92 -10.78
C ALA A 362 -10.05 24.78 -12.28
N GLU A 363 -9.55 23.61 -12.69
CA GLU A 363 -9.24 23.33 -14.10
C GLU A 363 -10.50 23.23 -14.97
N LEU A 364 -11.56 22.57 -14.47
CA LEU A 364 -12.85 22.51 -15.20
C LEU A 364 -13.48 23.88 -15.45
N ARG A 365 -13.18 24.89 -14.63
CA ARG A 365 -13.68 26.26 -14.83
C ARG A 365 -12.86 27.08 -15.82
N LYS A 366 -11.62 26.67 -16.11
CA LYS A 366 -10.75 27.38 -17.07
C LYS A 366 -11.00 26.94 -18.50
N ALA A 367 -11.47 25.73 -18.67
CA ALA A 367 -11.75 25.10 -19.95
C ALA A 367 -13.14 25.48 -20.46
#